data_4a9b25b891ba7742b993a7c134e6b308
#
_entry.id   4a9b25b891ba7742b993a7c134e6b308
#
_cell.length_a   1.000
_cell.length_b   1.000
_cell.length_c   1.000
_cell.angle_alpha   90.00
_cell.angle_beta   90.00
_cell.angle_gamma   90.00
#
_symmetry.space_group_name_H-M   'P 1'
#
loop_
_entity.id
_entity.type
_entity.pdbx_description
1 polymer ?
#
loop_
_entity_poly.entity_id
_entity_poly.type
_entity_poly.pdbx_seq_one_letter_code
_entity_poly.pdbx_strand_id
1 'polypeptide(L)'
;MTIEKPDPYLMQNRYQGDNREEMFFFSYAHRYNSHQTRISFCNEVVKGRQGWVWDLETGERYRLPLDAANSFLFDFGPADSLLIVFDKQKRGNDYKPLPVSGEDLKDLSSDWDVEFRHSRENTVQNTHFDKLKDLKDTDYVNFCGTIVYRKKVNVSSPVGMVLNLGLVHGVSEVFVNGQSCGVKWYGRRIHPVSARLKQGENSVEVHVVTVMGNYMKTLKDNKIAQAWTRRQDVVQPAGLVGPV
;
A
#
# COMPACT_ATOMS: atom_id res chain seq x y z
N MET A 1 13.40 12.14 20.65
CA MET A 1 13.36 11.15 19.56
C MET A 1 14.49 11.48 18.57
N THR A 2 15.15 10.45 18.05
CA THR A 2 16.20 10.58 17.02
C THR A 2 15.93 9.59 15.89
N ILE A 3 16.35 9.95 14.67
CA ILE A 3 16.32 9.11 13.47
C ILE A 3 17.76 8.88 13.06
N GLU A 4 18.17 7.61 12.97
CA GLU A 4 19.58 7.24 12.71
C GLU A 4 20.01 7.64 11.28
N LYS A 5 19.15 7.42 10.31
CA LYS A 5 19.37 7.79 8.90
C LYS A 5 18.29 8.77 8.48
N PRO A 6 18.52 10.08 8.63
CA PRO A 6 17.57 11.08 8.15
C PRO A 6 17.51 11.08 6.62
N ASP A 7 16.32 11.35 6.10
CA ASP A 7 16.05 11.41 4.65
C ASP A 7 15.21 12.67 4.36
N PRO A 8 15.49 13.44 3.28
CA PRO A 8 14.75 14.65 2.95
C PRO A 8 13.24 14.43 2.71
N TYR A 9 12.83 13.20 2.39
CA TYR A 9 11.43 12.85 2.19
C TYR A 9 10.76 12.29 3.46
N LEU A 10 11.53 12.08 4.55
CA LEU A 10 10.98 11.61 5.81
C LEU A 10 10.64 12.78 6.73
N MET A 11 9.37 13.11 6.78
CA MET A 11 8.83 14.14 7.68
C MET A 11 8.30 13.49 8.96
N GLN A 12 8.35 14.25 10.05
CA GLN A 12 7.84 13.80 11.34
C GLN A 12 7.12 14.93 12.06
N ASN A 13 6.05 14.57 12.77
CA ASN A 13 5.33 15.47 13.66
C ASN A 13 5.16 14.79 15.01
N ARG A 14 5.26 15.56 16.09
CA ARG A 14 4.98 15.12 17.46
C ARG A 14 3.77 15.85 17.99
N TYR A 15 2.86 15.13 18.59
CA TYR A 15 1.67 15.64 19.25
C TYR A 15 1.59 15.09 20.67
N GLN A 16 1.01 15.86 21.59
CA GLN A 16 0.70 15.42 22.93
C GLN A 16 -0.83 15.46 23.10
N GLY A 17 -1.42 14.33 23.46
CA GLY A 17 -2.84 14.22 23.76
C GLY A 17 -3.23 14.72 25.15
N ASP A 18 -4.53 14.89 25.39
CA ASP A 18 -5.07 15.44 26.64
C ASP A 18 -4.75 14.55 27.87
N ASN A 19 -4.66 13.24 27.68
CA ASN A 19 -4.29 12.27 28.73
C ASN A 19 -2.77 12.03 28.81
N ARG A 20 -1.96 12.94 28.25
CA ARG A 20 -0.51 12.86 28.14
C ARG A 20 -0.03 11.69 27.30
N GLU A 21 -0.81 11.25 26.32
CA GLU A 21 -0.31 10.39 25.25
C GLU A 21 0.73 11.18 24.42
N GLU A 22 1.76 10.47 24.01
CA GLU A 22 2.75 11.01 23.06
C GLU A 22 2.54 10.34 21.72
N MET A 23 2.27 11.12 20.69
CA MET A 23 2.00 10.64 19.36
C MET A 23 3.10 11.14 18.39
N PHE A 24 3.62 10.24 17.59
CA PHE A 24 4.61 10.51 16.56
C PHE A 24 4.08 10.02 15.23
N PHE A 25 3.83 10.97 14.33
CA PHE A 25 3.43 10.68 12.97
C PHE A 25 4.62 10.87 12.04
N PHE A 26 4.91 9.85 11.25
CA PHE A 26 5.94 9.86 10.22
C PHE A 26 5.27 9.75 8.86
N SER A 27 5.74 10.54 7.89
CA SER A 27 5.33 10.49 6.51
C SER A 27 6.56 10.44 5.63
N TYR A 28 6.70 9.36 4.86
CA TYR A 28 7.76 9.20 3.88
C TYR A 28 7.21 9.48 2.48
N ALA A 29 7.53 10.66 1.94
CA ALA A 29 6.92 11.19 0.72
C ALA A 29 7.58 10.72 -0.59
N HIS A 30 8.62 9.88 -0.53
CA HIS A 30 9.26 9.37 -1.75
C HIS A 30 8.35 8.36 -2.47
N ARG A 31 8.11 8.58 -3.77
CA ARG A 31 7.09 7.83 -4.54
C ARG A 31 7.50 6.40 -4.93
N TYR A 32 8.79 6.12 -5.00
CA TYR A 32 9.32 4.88 -5.58
C TYR A 32 10.31 4.16 -4.69
N ASN A 33 11.06 4.88 -3.85
CA ASN A 33 12.08 4.30 -3.01
C ASN A 33 11.54 3.90 -1.65
N SER A 34 12.21 2.95 -1.04
CA SER A 34 12.05 2.58 0.36
C SER A 34 13.15 3.19 1.20
N HIS A 35 12.89 3.37 2.49
CA HIS A 35 13.86 3.91 3.43
C HIS A 35 13.82 3.17 4.76
N GLN A 36 14.88 2.44 5.07
CA GLN A 36 15.01 1.75 6.35
C GLN A 36 15.84 2.59 7.31
N THR A 37 15.28 2.88 8.48
CA THR A 37 15.97 3.66 9.52
C THR A 37 15.58 3.17 10.91
N ARG A 38 16.48 3.37 11.87
CA ARG A 38 16.22 3.16 13.29
C ARG A 38 15.66 4.43 13.90
N ILE A 39 14.57 4.28 14.66
CA ILE A 39 13.92 5.37 15.38
C ILE A 39 14.07 5.09 16.87
N SER A 40 14.59 6.07 17.62
CA SER A 40 14.86 5.96 19.06
C SER A 40 14.11 7.03 19.84
N PHE A 41 13.57 6.65 21.01
CA PHE A 41 12.77 7.53 21.87
C PHE A 41 13.51 7.79 23.18
N CYS A 42 13.43 9.03 23.68
CA CYS A 42 14.00 9.37 24.98
C CYS A 42 13.19 8.75 26.12
N ASN A 43 13.84 8.60 27.29
CA ASN A 43 13.23 7.97 28.45
C ASN A 43 11.94 8.66 28.92
N GLU A 44 11.82 9.99 28.78
CA GLU A 44 10.62 10.73 29.17
C GLU A 44 9.40 10.31 28.35
N VAL A 45 9.56 9.92 27.10
CA VAL A 45 8.48 9.42 26.24
C VAL A 45 8.07 8.02 26.66
N VAL A 46 9.00 7.13 26.94
CA VAL A 46 8.77 5.70 27.17
C VAL A 46 8.40 5.38 28.61
N LYS A 47 8.96 6.14 29.59
CA LYS A 47 8.81 5.85 31.02
C LYS A 47 7.34 5.75 31.45
N GLY A 48 6.95 4.57 31.92
CA GLY A 48 5.58 4.29 32.42
C GLY A 48 4.51 4.14 31.32
N ARG A 49 4.90 4.15 30.05
CA ARG A 49 4.01 4.00 28.88
C ARG A 49 4.35 2.73 28.10
N GLN A 50 3.41 2.29 27.29
CA GLN A 50 3.58 1.29 26.24
C GLN A 50 3.56 2.00 24.88
N GLY A 51 4.53 1.70 24.00
CA GLY A 51 4.49 2.13 22.62
C GLY A 51 3.60 1.24 21.77
N TRP A 52 2.86 1.85 20.86
CA TRP A 52 1.94 1.20 19.92
C TRP A 52 2.22 1.68 18.51
N VAL A 53 2.22 0.77 17.55
CA VAL A 53 2.00 1.07 16.14
C VAL A 53 0.50 1.08 15.90
N TRP A 54 -0.04 2.19 15.43
CA TRP A 54 -1.44 2.30 15.03
C TRP A 54 -1.55 2.10 13.53
N ASP A 55 -2.34 1.11 13.12
CA ASP A 55 -2.67 0.89 11.73
C ASP A 55 -3.64 1.99 11.27
N LEU A 56 -3.20 2.80 10.30
CA LEU A 56 -3.97 3.96 9.83
C LEU A 56 -5.15 3.58 8.94
N GLU A 57 -5.19 2.34 8.44
CA GLU A 57 -6.29 1.85 7.60
C GLU A 57 -7.41 1.21 8.44
N THR A 58 -7.05 0.46 9.48
CA THR A 58 -8.01 -0.30 10.30
C THR A 58 -8.33 0.37 11.64
N GLY A 59 -7.46 1.27 12.11
CA GLY A 59 -7.52 1.82 13.46
C GLY A 59 -7.07 0.85 14.56
N GLU A 60 -6.64 -0.35 14.20
CA GLU A 60 -6.09 -1.32 15.14
C GLU A 60 -4.71 -0.88 15.63
N ARG A 61 -4.33 -1.37 16.81
CA ARG A 61 -3.02 -1.07 17.38
C ARG A 61 -2.28 -2.32 17.80
N TYR A 62 -0.98 -2.26 17.65
CA TYR A 62 -0.07 -3.35 17.93
C TYR A 62 1.07 -2.86 18.82
N ARG A 63 1.50 -3.67 19.78
CA ARG A 63 2.60 -3.33 20.69
C ARG A 63 3.88 -3.10 19.90
N LEU A 64 4.48 -1.92 20.05
CA LEU A 64 5.74 -1.55 19.41
C LEU A 64 6.89 -2.37 20.01
N PRO A 65 7.69 -3.09 19.21
CA PRO A 65 8.81 -3.90 19.68
C PRO A 65 10.05 -3.03 19.89
N LEU A 66 10.11 -2.31 21.00
CA LEU A 66 11.30 -1.52 21.37
C LEU A 66 12.39 -2.44 21.92
N ASP A 67 13.64 -2.18 21.51
CA ASP A 67 14.83 -2.77 22.11
C ASP A 67 15.20 -2.08 23.46
N ALA A 68 16.28 -2.56 24.08
CA ALA A 68 16.76 -2.02 25.37
C ALA A 68 17.19 -0.54 25.29
N ALA A 69 17.45 -0.01 24.10
CA ALA A 69 17.79 1.38 23.85
C ALA A 69 16.56 2.24 23.51
N ASN A 70 15.34 1.73 23.75
CA ASN A 70 14.08 2.35 23.36
C ASN A 70 14.01 2.67 21.88
N SER A 71 14.53 1.79 21.04
CA SER A 71 14.54 1.97 19.59
C SER A 71 13.95 0.80 18.83
N PHE A 72 13.57 1.02 17.59
CA PHE A 72 13.16 -0.02 16.68
C PHE A 72 13.56 0.31 15.25
N LEU A 73 13.72 -0.71 14.44
CA LEU A 73 14.02 -0.58 13.02
C LEU A 73 12.69 -0.57 12.25
N PHE A 74 12.49 0.45 11.41
CA PHE A 74 11.34 0.52 10.53
C PHE A 74 11.78 0.69 9.08
N ASP A 75 11.04 0.05 8.18
CA ASP A 75 11.32 0.05 6.76
C ASP A 75 10.13 0.69 6.02
N PHE A 76 10.24 2.01 5.79
CA PHE A 76 9.24 2.75 5.03
C PHE A 76 9.20 2.28 3.59
N GLY A 77 8.00 1.95 3.12
CA GLY A 77 7.73 1.75 1.70
C GLY A 77 7.55 3.08 0.95
N PRO A 78 7.32 3.02 -0.38
CA PRO A 78 7.02 4.20 -1.17
C PRO A 78 5.74 4.90 -0.70
N ALA A 79 5.81 6.23 -0.50
CA ALA A 79 4.70 7.06 -0.03
C ALA A 79 4.05 6.52 1.26
N ASP A 80 4.86 6.07 2.23
CA ASP A 80 4.43 5.37 3.42
C ASP A 80 4.17 6.31 4.60
N SER A 81 3.45 5.80 5.59
CA SER A 81 3.14 6.52 6.83
C SER A 81 3.17 5.58 8.03
N LEU A 82 3.60 6.11 9.17
CA LEU A 82 3.68 5.38 10.42
C LEU A 82 3.16 6.26 11.56
N LEU A 83 2.22 5.75 12.33
CA LEU A 83 1.75 6.40 13.56
C LEU A 83 2.18 5.57 14.77
N ILE A 84 2.94 6.20 15.65
CA ILE A 84 3.34 5.62 16.94
C ILE A 84 2.70 6.41 18.05
N VAL A 85 2.08 5.70 18.99
CA VAL A 85 1.45 6.29 20.16
C VAL A 85 2.00 5.65 21.42
N PHE A 86 2.39 6.46 22.40
CA PHE A 86 2.79 6.02 23.73
C PHE A 86 1.70 6.38 24.73
N ASP A 87 1.08 5.39 25.34
CA ASP A 87 0.05 5.56 26.35
C ASP A 87 0.23 4.61 27.55
N LYS A 88 -0.71 4.67 28.52
CA LYS A 88 -0.66 3.83 29.73
C LYS A 88 -1.28 2.44 29.55
N GLN A 89 -1.90 2.15 28.41
CA GLN A 89 -2.46 0.84 28.13
C GLN A 89 -1.36 -0.21 28.00
N LYS A 90 -1.63 -1.44 28.45
CA LYS A 90 -0.64 -2.53 28.46
C LYS A 90 -1.07 -3.75 27.65
N ARG A 91 -2.38 -3.87 27.33
CA ARG A 91 -2.92 -5.05 26.63
C ARG A 91 -3.05 -4.81 25.14
N GLY A 92 -2.60 -5.74 24.36
CA GLY A 92 -2.69 -5.72 22.89
C GLY A 92 -1.76 -6.76 22.28
N ASN A 93 -1.94 -7.02 20.98
CA ASN A 93 -1.11 -7.92 20.19
C ASN A 93 0.23 -7.27 19.88
N ASP A 94 1.24 -8.09 19.64
CA ASP A 94 2.54 -7.59 19.21
C ASP A 94 2.51 -7.19 17.73
N TYR A 95 3.23 -6.12 17.40
CA TYR A 95 3.43 -5.69 16.02
C TYR A 95 4.25 -6.74 15.26
N LYS A 96 3.69 -7.22 14.19
CA LYS A 96 4.35 -8.15 13.26
C LYS A 96 4.33 -7.52 11.88
N PRO A 97 5.43 -6.85 11.47
CA PRO A 97 5.51 -6.30 10.13
C PRO A 97 5.39 -7.41 9.10
N LEU A 98 4.73 -7.11 7.98
CA LEU A 98 4.74 -8.00 6.83
C LEU A 98 6.18 -8.14 6.31
N PRO A 99 6.59 -9.31 5.84
CA PRO A 99 7.92 -9.50 5.30
C PRO A 99 8.14 -8.56 4.09
N VAL A 100 9.23 -7.84 4.12
CA VAL A 100 9.63 -6.92 3.05
C VAL A 100 10.56 -7.61 2.05
N SER A 101 11.31 -8.57 2.55
CA SER A 101 12.18 -9.45 1.78
C SER A 101 11.87 -10.89 2.16
N GLY A 102 11.83 -11.77 1.19
CA GLY A 102 11.59 -13.19 1.33
C GLY A 102 12.09 -13.90 0.08
N GLU A 103 11.96 -15.21 0.06
CA GLU A 103 12.18 -15.97 -1.16
C GLU A 103 11.01 -15.74 -2.12
N ASP A 104 11.31 -15.29 -3.34
CA ASP A 104 10.32 -15.16 -4.40
C ASP A 104 9.94 -16.56 -4.90
N LEU A 105 8.79 -17.03 -4.47
CA LEU A 105 8.34 -18.40 -4.77
C LEU A 105 7.77 -18.51 -6.20
N LYS A 106 7.19 -17.44 -6.72
CA LYS A 106 6.55 -17.43 -8.03
C LYS A 106 6.39 -16.02 -8.56
N ASP A 107 6.88 -15.79 -9.78
CA ASP A 107 6.58 -14.57 -10.54
C ASP A 107 5.20 -14.69 -11.20
N LEU A 108 4.33 -13.74 -10.91
CA LEU A 108 2.99 -13.64 -11.46
C LEU A 108 2.83 -12.45 -12.42
N SER A 109 3.91 -11.84 -12.91
CA SER A 109 3.88 -10.61 -13.73
C SER A 109 3.35 -10.79 -15.16
N SER A 110 2.91 -11.98 -15.54
CA SER A 110 2.42 -12.32 -16.89
C SER A 110 1.06 -12.99 -16.86
N ASP A 111 0.39 -13.15 -17.99
CA ASP A 111 -0.82 -13.97 -18.17
C ASP A 111 -2.01 -13.54 -17.30
N TRP A 112 -2.48 -12.32 -17.41
CA TRP A 112 -3.64 -11.84 -16.69
C TRP A 112 -4.84 -11.61 -17.59
N ASP A 113 -5.98 -12.16 -17.21
CA ASP A 113 -7.28 -11.74 -17.75
C ASP A 113 -7.67 -10.43 -17.09
N VAL A 114 -8.01 -9.42 -17.89
CA VAL A 114 -8.22 -8.06 -17.41
C VAL A 114 -9.59 -7.55 -17.84
N GLU A 115 -10.34 -7.05 -16.86
CA GLU A 115 -11.63 -6.43 -17.08
C GLU A 115 -11.57 -4.95 -16.66
N PHE A 116 -11.93 -4.07 -17.58
CA PHE A 116 -12.05 -2.63 -17.36
C PHE A 116 -13.50 -2.25 -17.10
N ARG A 117 -13.81 -1.76 -15.89
CA ARG A 117 -15.14 -1.24 -15.51
C ARG A 117 -15.07 0.28 -15.44
N HIS A 118 -15.54 0.95 -16.47
CA HIS A 118 -15.45 2.41 -16.56
C HIS A 118 -16.46 3.09 -15.64
N SER A 119 -16.02 3.99 -14.74
CA SER A 119 -16.85 4.59 -13.69
C SER A 119 -17.86 5.61 -14.20
N ARG A 120 -17.64 6.20 -15.39
CA ARG A 120 -18.47 7.30 -15.92
C ARG A 120 -19.34 6.86 -17.09
N GLU A 121 -18.84 5.95 -17.90
CA GLU A 121 -19.51 5.49 -19.12
C GLU A 121 -20.34 4.22 -18.89
N ASN A 122 -20.21 3.61 -17.70
CA ASN A 122 -20.84 2.35 -17.36
C ASN A 122 -20.56 1.22 -18.37
N THR A 123 -19.39 1.27 -19.00
CA THR A 123 -18.92 0.26 -19.96
C THR A 123 -18.04 -0.77 -19.27
N VAL A 124 -18.09 -1.99 -19.78
CA VAL A 124 -17.20 -3.09 -19.36
C VAL A 124 -16.48 -3.60 -20.60
N GLN A 125 -15.18 -3.69 -20.53
CA GLN A 125 -14.32 -4.20 -21.59
C GLN A 125 -13.37 -5.26 -21.04
N ASN A 126 -13.27 -6.41 -21.71
CA ASN A 126 -12.36 -7.49 -21.35
C ASN A 126 -11.19 -7.56 -22.34
N THR A 127 -10.01 -7.87 -21.81
CA THR A 127 -8.78 -8.08 -22.59
C THR A 127 -7.86 -9.06 -21.86
N HIS A 128 -6.74 -9.38 -22.48
CA HIS A 128 -5.70 -10.21 -21.89
C HIS A 128 -4.37 -9.45 -21.91
N PHE A 129 -3.60 -9.52 -20.83
CA PHE A 129 -2.26 -8.95 -20.74
C PHE A 129 -1.24 -10.08 -20.58
N ASP A 130 -0.47 -10.32 -21.64
CA ASP A 130 0.68 -11.24 -21.61
C ASP A 130 1.72 -10.81 -20.56
N LYS A 131 1.88 -9.49 -20.37
CA LYS A 131 2.70 -8.88 -19.32
C LYS A 131 2.01 -7.67 -18.73
N LEU A 132 2.17 -7.50 -17.42
CA LEU A 132 1.76 -6.28 -16.74
C LEU A 132 2.50 -5.07 -17.29
N LYS A 133 1.81 -3.93 -17.37
CA LYS A 133 2.35 -2.69 -17.93
C LYS A 133 1.61 -1.47 -17.39
N ASP A 134 2.29 -0.34 -17.41
CA ASP A 134 1.68 0.94 -17.09
C ASP A 134 0.65 1.32 -18.18
N LEU A 135 -0.57 1.63 -17.79
CA LEU A 135 -1.62 1.99 -18.75
C LEU A 135 -1.34 3.30 -19.48
N LYS A 136 -0.45 4.17 -18.96
CA LYS A 136 -0.05 5.39 -19.68
C LYS A 136 0.56 5.10 -21.05
N ASP A 137 1.13 3.91 -21.27
CA ASP A 137 1.81 3.47 -22.48
C ASP A 137 0.90 2.56 -23.34
N THR A 138 -0.41 2.63 -23.15
CA THR A 138 -1.43 1.80 -23.83
C THR A 138 -2.60 2.63 -24.33
N ASP A 139 -3.49 2.00 -25.12
CA ASP A 139 -4.75 2.59 -25.55
C ASP A 139 -5.69 2.90 -24.38
N TYR A 140 -5.44 2.34 -23.18
CA TYR A 140 -6.19 2.58 -21.95
C TYR A 140 -5.69 3.78 -21.13
N VAL A 141 -4.83 4.62 -21.69
CA VAL A 141 -4.22 5.78 -21.00
C VAL A 141 -5.25 6.73 -20.37
N ASN A 142 -6.42 6.87 -20.99
CA ASN A 142 -7.50 7.73 -20.50
C ASN A 142 -8.55 6.99 -19.67
N PHE A 143 -8.33 5.73 -19.34
CA PHE A 143 -9.30 4.96 -18.55
C PHE A 143 -9.43 5.52 -17.12
N CYS A 144 -10.67 5.59 -16.63
CA CYS A 144 -10.95 5.85 -15.23
C CYS A 144 -12.02 4.89 -14.69
N GLY A 145 -11.70 4.19 -13.62
CA GLY A 145 -12.58 3.20 -13.06
C GLY A 145 -11.85 2.11 -12.30
N THR A 146 -12.46 0.95 -12.22
CA THR A 146 -11.89 -0.24 -11.61
C THR A 146 -11.38 -1.18 -12.68
N ILE A 147 -10.11 -1.57 -12.56
CA ILE A 147 -9.50 -2.61 -13.38
C ILE A 147 -9.43 -3.87 -12.52
N VAL A 148 -9.97 -4.97 -13.03
CA VAL A 148 -9.92 -6.27 -12.35
C VAL A 148 -8.99 -7.18 -13.12
N TYR A 149 -7.86 -7.51 -12.50
CA TYR A 149 -6.88 -8.48 -13.00
C TYR A 149 -7.20 -9.83 -12.38
N ARG A 150 -7.35 -10.88 -13.18
CA ARG A 150 -7.67 -12.25 -12.71
C ARG A 150 -6.64 -13.25 -13.18
N LYS A 151 -6.27 -14.15 -12.28
CA LYS A 151 -5.33 -15.24 -12.56
C LYS A 151 -5.61 -16.45 -11.70
N LYS A 152 -5.39 -17.64 -12.25
CA LYS A 152 -5.33 -18.88 -11.49
C LYS A 152 -3.90 -19.19 -11.07
N VAL A 153 -3.71 -19.52 -9.81
CA VAL A 153 -2.40 -19.82 -9.24
C VAL A 153 -2.44 -21.14 -8.50
N ASN A 154 -1.49 -22.02 -8.81
CA ASN A 154 -1.35 -23.29 -8.08
C ASN A 154 -0.34 -23.10 -6.94
N VAL A 155 -0.73 -23.47 -5.72
CA VAL A 155 0.02 -23.29 -4.49
C VAL A 155 0.28 -24.64 -3.84
N SER A 156 1.55 -24.95 -3.54
CA SER A 156 1.93 -26.20 -2.89
C SER A 156 1.75 -26.13 -1.37
N SER A 157 2.06 -24.97 -0.75
CA SER A 157 1.89 -24.74 0.68
C SER A 157 1.48 -23.27 0.91
N PRO A 158 0.34 -23.00 1.55
CA PRO A 158 -0.15 -21.64 1.76
C PRO A 158 0.47 -20.93 2.98
N VAL A 159 1.26 -21.62 3.80
CA VAL A 159 1.72 -21.12 5.10
C VAL A 159 2.73 -19.97 4.93
N GLY A 160 2.51 -18.85 5.61
CA GLY A 160 3.41 -17.70 5.62
C GLY A 160 3.45 -16.89 4.33
N MET A 161 2.61 -17.21 3.33
CA MET A 161 2.61 -16.52 2.05
C MET A 161 2.04 -15.12 2.12
N VAL A 162 2.67 -14.22 1.37
CA VAL A 162 2.17 -12.88 1.05
C VAL A 162 2.13 -12.72 -0.48
N LEU A 163 1.27 -11.83 -0.94
CA LEU A 163 1.26 -11.38 -2.34
C LEU A 163 1.82 -9.97 -2.40
N ASN A 164 2.96 -9.81 -3.06
CA ASN A 164 3.55 -8.51 -3.32
C ASN A 164 3.17 -8.08 -4.74
N LEU A 165 2.41 -6.98 -4.86
CA LEU A 165 1.98 -6.45 -6.16
C LEU A 165 3.03 -5.58 -6.84
N GLY A 166 4.18 -5.34 -6.16
CA GLY A 166 5.17 -4.41 -6.67
C GLY A 166 4.62 -3.00 -6.86
N LEU A 167 4.80 -2.43 -8.04
CA LEU A 167 4.33 -1.09 -8.36
C LEU A 167 2.86 -1.10 -8.82
N VAL A 168 2.03 -0.35 -8.09
CA VAL A 168 0.62 -0.13 -8.41
C VAL A 168 0.32 1.36 -8.40
N HIS A 169 -0.24 1.87 -9.49
CA HIS A 169 -0.71 3.24 -9.60
C HIS A 169 -2.24 3.28 -9.46
N GLY A 170 -2.69 3.51 -8.23
CA GLY A 170 -4.09 3.49 -7.83
C GLY A 170 -4.27 2.88 -6.45
N VAL A 171 -5.52 2.66 -6.07
CA VAL A 171 -5.91 1.92 -4.86
C VAL A 171 -6.07 0.45 -5.24
N SER A 172 -5.36 -0.45 -4.57
CA SER A 172 -5.45 -1.89 -4.82
C SER A 172 -6.24 -2.63 -3.74
N GLU A 173 -7.07 -3.57 -4.14
CA GLU A 173 -7.67 -4.58 -3.28
C GLU A 173 -7.41 -5.97 -3.86
N VAL A 174 -6.98 -6.90 -3.02
CA VAL A 174 -6.69 -8.28 -3.41
C VAL A 174 -7.78 -9.20 -2.90
N PHE A 175 -8.24 -10.10 -3.77
CA PHE A 175 -9.14 -11.19 -3.40
C PHE A 175 -8.47 -12.52 -3.73
N VAL A 176 -8.58 -13.46 -2.81
CA VAL A 176 -8.17 -14.86 -3.01
C VAL A 176 -9.39 -15.75 -2.77
N ASN A 177 -9.74 -16.57 -3.75
CA ASN A 177 -10.92 -17.44 -3.71
C ASN A 177 -12.22 -16.66 -3.34
N GLY A 178 -12.36 -15.42 -3.86
CA GLY A 178 -13.49 -14.53 -3.63
C GLY A 178 -13.50 -13.84 -2.25
N GLN A 179 -12.48 -14.01 -1.42
CA GLN A 179 -12.38 -13.37 -0.11
C GLN A 179 -11.33 -12.26 -0.12
N SER A 180 -11.68 -11.08 0.38
CA SER A 180 -10.76 -9.94 0.46
C SER A 180 -9.57 -10.21 1.37
N CYS A 181 -8.39 -9.82 0.91
CA CYS A 181 -7.13 -9.79 1.64
C CYS A 181 -6.73 -8.35 2.03
N GLY A 182 -7.66 -7.41 1.92
CA GLY A 182 -7.49 -6.02 2.31
C GLY A 182 -7.18 -5.07 1.17
N VAL A 183 -7.33 -3.79 1.47
CA VAL A 183 -7.10 -2.65 0.57
C VAL A 183 -5.75 -2.02 0.89
N LYS A 184 -5.02 -1.55 -0.12
CA LYS A 184 -3.77 -0.80 0.00
C LYS A 184 -3.76 0.39 -0.95
N TRP A 185 -3.48 1.58 -0.43
CA TRP A 185 -3.42 2.80 -1.24
C TRP A 185 -2.14 3.62 -1.04
N TYR A 186 -1.34 3.27 -0.01
CA TYR A 186 -0.01 3.84 0.26
C TYR A 186 0.97 2.74 0.68
N GLY A 187 2.26 3.04 0.81
CA GLY A 187 3.29 2.10 1.23
C GLY A 187 3.49 0.94 0.25
N ARG A 188 4.06 -0.14 0.74
CA ARG A 188 4.24 -1.37 -0.04
C ARG A 188 2.92 -2.08 -0.26
N ARG A 189 2.70 -2.54 -1.48
CA ARG A 189 1.50 -3.28 -1.88
C ARG A 189 1.62 -4.76 -1.54
N ILE A 190 1.91 -5.09 -0.28
CA ILE A 190 2.05 -6.45 0.22
C ILE A 190 0.78 -6.86 0.96
N HIS A 191 0.13 -7.92 0.50
CA HIS A 191 -1.12 -8.42 1.05
C HIS A 191 -0.92 -9.77 1.74
N PRO A 192 -1.41 -9.98 2.99
CA PRO A 192 -1.37 -11.27 3.68
C PRO A 192 -2.41 -12.21 3.07
N VAL A 193 -1.97 -13.19 2.30
CA VAL A 193 -2.87 -14.10 1.55
C VAL A 193 -3.00 -15.49 2.16
N SER A 194 -2.09 -15.90 3.05
CA SER A 194 -2.02 -17.26 3.62
C SER A 194 -3.35 -17.79 4.13
N ALA A 195 -4.13 -16.97 4.83
CA ALA A 195 -5.40 -17.40 5.44
C ALA A 195 -6.53 -17.66 4.41
N ARG A 196 -6.34 -17.25 3.16
CA ARG A 196 -7.31 -17.38 2.06
C ARG A 196 -6.87 -18.38 0.99
N LEU A 197 -5.58 -18.72 0.98
CA LEU A 197 -5.03 -19.73 0.08
C LEU A 197 -5.35 -21.15 0.57
N LYS A 198 -5.52 -22.04 -0.39
CA LYS A 198 -5.57 -23.50 -0.19
C LYS A 198 -4.46 -24.19 -0.99
N GLN A 199 -4.11 -25.40 -0.63
CA GLN A 199 -3.26 -26.23 -1.48
C GLN A 199 -3.97 -26.55 -2.80
N GLY A 200 -3.23 -26.49 -3.91
CA GLY A 200 -3.78 -26.66 -5.25
C GLY A 200 -4.15 -25.33 -5.91
N GLU A 201 -5.13 -25.37 -6.81
CA GLU A 201 -5.56 -24.20 -7.60
C GLU A 201 -6.33 -23.19 -6.73
N ASN A 202 -5.94 -21.91 -6.87
CA ASN A 202 -6.58 -20.76 -6.25
C ASN A 202 -6.89 -19.71 -7.32
N SER A 203 -8.02 -19.00 -7.17
CA SER A 203 -8.28 -17.78 -7.93
C SER A 203 -7.71 -16.57 -7.21
N VAL A 204 -6.96 -15.75 -7.91
CA VAL A 204 -6.45 -14.47 -7.43
C VAL A 204 -7.05 -13.36 -8.28
N GLU A 205 -7.64 -12.36 -7.63
CA GLU A 205 -8.10 -11.15 -8.27
C GLU A 205 -7.44 -9.94 -7.64
N VAL A 206 -6.97 -9.01 -8.47
CA VAL A 206 -6.44 -7.71 -8.03
C VAL A 206 -7.30 -6.63 -8.65
N HIS A 207 -8.05 -5.90 -7.81
CA HIS A 207 -8.84 -4.75 -8.22
C HIS A 207 -8.00 -3.50 -8.05
N VAL A 208 -7.84 -2.70 -9.09
CA VAL A 208 -7.13 -1.42 -9.05
C VAL A 208 -8.09 -0.31 -9.44
N VAL A 209 -8.39 0.58 -8.48
CA VAL A 209 -9.16 1.80 -8.75
C VAL A 209 -8.18 2.89 -9.18
N THR A 210 -8.35 3.39 -10.42
CA THR A 210 -7.46 4.38 -11.01
C THR A 210 -7.81 5.80 -10.58
N VAL A 211 -6.84 6.72 -10.75
CA VAL A 211 -7.09 8.16 -10.62
C VAL A 211 -7.70 8.72 -11.90
N MET A 212 -8.49 9.78 -11.78
CA MET A 212 -9.24 10.37 -12.91
C MET A 212 -8.44 11.36 -13.78
N GLY A 213 -7.18 11.64 -13.43
CA GLY A 213 -6.43 12.75 -14.03
C GLY A 213 -6.33 12.69 -15.56
N ASN A 214 -5.99 11.55 -16.13
CA ASN A 214 -5.89 11.39 -17.59
C ASN A 214 -7.25 11.49 -18.28
N TYR A 215 -8.29 10.87 -17.72
CA TYR A 215 -9.65 10.96 -18.23
C TYR A 215 -10.18 12.40 -18.24
N MET A 216 -9.93 13.17 -17.17
CA MET A 216 -10.35 14.56 -17.10
C MET A 216 -9.76 15.42 -18.23
N LYS A 217 -8.58 15.09 -18.74
CA LYS A 217 -7.96 15.77 -19.89
C LYS A 217 -8.76 15.59 -21.19
N THR A 218 -9.55 14.52 -21.31
CA THR A 218 -10.40 14.27 -22.49
C THR A 218 -11.67 15.12 -22.49
N LEU A 219 -12.11 15.61 -21.33
CA LEU A 219 -13.37 16.38 -21.17
C LEU A 219 -13.19 17.84 -21.59
N LYS A 220 -13.07 18.10 -22.90
CA LYS A 220 -12.72 19.41 -23.46
C LYS A 220 -13.72 20.52 -23.12
N ASP A 221 -15.01 20.18 -23.04
CA ASP A 221 -16.08 21.13 -22.76
C ASP A 221 -16.37 21.32 -21.26
N ASN A 222 -15.69 20.56 -20.40
CA ASN A 222 -15.86 20.66 -18.95
C ASN A 222 -14.86 21.67 -18.35
N LYS A 223 -15.34 22.85 -17.99
CA LYS A 223 -14.51 23.95 -17.44
C LYS A 223 -13.77 23.57 -16.15
N ILE A 224 -14.37 22.73 -15.30
CA ILE A 224 -13.76 22.29 -14.05
C ILE A 224 -12.62 21.31 -14.37
N ALA A 225 -12.88 20.32 -15.21
CA ALA A 225 -11.85 19.36 -15.64
C ALA A 225 -10.66 20.07 -16.27
N GLN A 226 -10.92 21.04 -17.17
CA GLN A 226 -9.87 21.83 -17.82
C GLN A 226 -9.09 22.70 -16.81
N ALA A 227 -9.74 23.30 -15.82
CA ALA A 227 -9.06 24.07 -14.77
C ALA A 227 -8.12 23.21 -13.92
N TRP A 228 -8.54 21.99 -13.56
CA TRP A 228 -7.72 21.06 -12.79
C TRP A 228 -6.54 20.50 -13.57
N THR A 229 -6.72 20.22 -14.87
CA THR A 229 -5.70 19.58 -15.71
C THR A 229 -4.69 20.55 -16.32
N ARG A 230 -4.98 21.85 -16.37
CA ARG A 230 -4.07 22.90 -16.90
C ARG A 230 -2.69 22.93 -16.25
N ARG A 231 -2.57 22.54 -14.98
CA ARG A 231 -1.32 22.58 -14.20
C ARG A 231 -0.52 21.28 -14.30
N GLN A 232 -1.09 20.22 -14.86
CA GLN A 232 -0.48 18.90 -14.97
C GLN A 232 -0.56 18.41 -16.42
N ASP A 233 0.41 18.80 -17.20
CA ASP A 233 0.50 18.36 -18.60
C ASP A 233 1.00 16.94 -18.77
N VAL A 234 1.56 16.36 -17.70
CA VAL A 234 2.13 15.01 -17.70
C VAL A 234 1.02 13.96 -17.64
N VAL A 235 1.10 12.96 -18.49
CA VAL A 235 0.27 11.75 -18.44
C VAL A 235 0.61 11.00 -17.16
N GLN A 236 -0.41 10.70 -16.35
CA GLN A 236 -0.25 9.99 -15.09
C GLN A 236 -0.16 8.49 -15.32
N PRO A 237 0.76 7.80 -14.63
CA PRO A 237 0.79 6.35 -14.63
C PRO A 237 -0.47 5.76 -13.98
N ALA A 238 -0.90 4.58 -14.43
CA ALA A 238 -2.10 3.92 -13.90
C ALA A 238 -2.02 2.39 -14.03
N GLY A 239 -2.70 1.68 -13.12
CA GLY A 239 -2.85 0.24 -13.16
C GLY A 239 -1.81 -0.54 -12.36
N LEU A 240 -1.83 -1.86 -12.52
CA LEU A 240 -0.88 -2.80 -11.94
C LEU A 240 0.32 -2.96 -12.88
N VAL A 241 1.49 -2.56 -12.42
CA VAL A 241 2.74 -2.58 -13.21
C VAL A 241 3.65 -3.75 -12.81
N GLY A 242 3.61 -4.14 -11.53
CA GLY A 242 4.43 -5.23 -11.00
C GLY A 242 5.87 -4.83 -10.66
N PRO A 243 6.79 -5.79 -10.56
CA PRO A 243 6.56 -7.24 -10.63
C PRO A 243 5.68 -7.78 -9.50
N VAL A 244 4.89 -8.83 -9.80
CA VAL A 244 3.98 -9.49 -8.85
C VAL A 244 4.49 -10.87 -8.50
#